data_6481b2a12a26eee2f33fb412e87173e2
#
_entry.id   6481b2a12a26eee2f33fb412e87173e2
#
_cell.length_a   1.000
_cell.length_b   1.000
_cell.length_c   1.000
_cell.angle_alpha   90.00
_cell.angle_beta   90.00
_cell.angle_gamma   90.00
#
_symmetry.space_group_name_H-M   'P 1'
#
loop_
_entity.id
_entity.type
_entity.pdbx_description
1 polymer ?
#
loop_
_entity_poly.entity_id
_entity_poly.type
_entity_poly.pdbx_seq_one_letter_code
_entity_poly.pdbx_strand_id
1 'polypeptide(L)' 'MNYLDGEEIKVGDKVKLWEDCYGVVVASIDGNEYDLEYPREEWQYLKSGVLIRTDKAGLIHYLEPENSLELIERGATE' A
#
# COMPACT_ATOMS: atom_id res chain seq x y z
N MET A 1 0.45 5.59 7.73
CA MET A 1 -0.96 5.44 7.36
C MET A 1 -1.47 4.10 7.84
N ASN A 2 -2.66 4.06 8.39
CA ASN A 2 -3.20 2.83 8.99
C ASN A 2 -4.46 2.38 8.28
N TYR A 3 -4.73 1.07 8.36
CA TYR A 3 -6.03 0.55 7.95
C TYR A 3 -7.09 1.04 8.94
N LEU A 4 -8.34 0.88 8.57
CA LEU A 4 -9.42 1.35 9.44
C LEU A 4 -9.46 0.66 10.79
N ASP A 5 -8.94 -0.57 10.87
CA ASP A 5 -8.92 -1.29 12.15
C ASP A 5 -7.74 -0.89 13.04
N GLY A 6 -6.92 0.05 12.59
CA GLY A 6 -5.80 0.54 13.39
C GLY A 6 -4.45 -0.07 13.08
N GLU A 7 -4.40 -1.11 12.27
CA GLU A 7 -3.12 -1.71 11.90
C GLU A 7 -2.38 -0.80 10.95
N GLU A 8 -1.08 -0.69 11.10
CA GLU A 8 -0.28 0.14 10.21
C GLU A 8 -0.10 -0.53 8.86
N ILE A 9 -0.21 0.23 7.78
CA ILE A 9 -0.01 -0.28 6.44
C ILE A 9 1.49 -0.39 6.18
N LYS A 10 1.95 -1.57 5.77
CA LYS A 10 3.37 -1.82 5.56
C LYS A 10 3.61 -2.39 4.17
N VAL A 11 4.79 -2.14 3.65
CA VAL A 11 5.20 -2.68 2.35
C VAL A 11 5.14 -4.20 2.41
N GLY A 12 4.61 -4.80 1.36
CA GLY A 12 4.45 -6.24 1.29
C GLY A 12 3.09 -6.76 1.71
N ASP A 13 2.27 -5.91 2.32
CA ASP A 13 0.93 -6.33 2.74
C ASP A 13 0.08 -6.67 1.53
N LYS A 14 -0.66 -7.78 1.60
CA LYS A 14 -1.66 -8.10 0.59
C LYS A 14 -2.97 -7.53 1.04
N VAL A 15 -3.63 -6.80 0.17
CA VAL A 15 -4.84 -6.07 0.52
C VAL A 15 -5.93 -6.30 -0.51
N LYS A 16 -7.17 -6.11 -0.08
CA LYS A 16 -8.31 -6.10 -0.96
C LYS A 16 -8.77 -4.65 -1.05
N LEU A 17 -8.88 -4.13 -2.28
CA LEU A 17 -9.27 -2.74 -2.46
C LEU A 17 -10.77 -2.61 -2.63
N TRP A 18 -11.36 -3.50 -3.42
CA TRP A 18 -12.82 -3.59 -3.55
C TRP A 18 -13.11 -4.99 -4.08
N GLU A 19 -14.37 -5.29 -4.38
CA GLU A 19 -14.76 -6.62 -4.80
C GLU A 19 -13.94 -7.04 -6.01
N ASP A 20 -13.29 -8.18 -5.94
CA ASP A 20 -12.50 -8.76 -7.02
C ASP A 20 -11.25 -7.95 -7.37
N CYS A 21 -10.82 -7.01 -6.56
CA CYS A 21 -9.58 -6.28 -6.82
C CYS A 21 -8.65 -6.40 -5.62
N TYR A 22 -7.50 -7.00 -5.85
CA TYR A 22 -6.50 -7.24 -4.81
C TYR A 22 -5.19 -6.61 -5.23
N GLY A 23 -4.35 -6.32 -4.25
CA GLY A 23 -3.07 -5.74 -4.56
C GLY A 23 -2.06 -5.95 -3.46
N VAL A 24 -0.87 -5.41 -3.67
CA VAL A 24 0.23 -5.49 -2.72
C VAL A 24 0.75 -4.07 -2.48
N VAL A 25 0.96 -3.73 -1.23
CA VAL A 25 1.51 -2.42 -0.88
C VAL A 25 2.98 -2.41 -1.30
N VAL A 26 3.36 -1.49 -2.17
CA VAL A 26 4.73 -1.41 -2.67
C VAL A 26 5.48 -0.21 -2.14
N ALA A 27 4.80 0.73 -1.51
CA ALA A 27 5.46 1.85 -0.85
C ALA A 27 4.56 2.45 0.20
N SER A 28 5.15 2.85 1.32
CA SER A 28 4.46 3.61 2.34
C SER A 28 5.25 4.89 2.52
N ILE A 29 4.81 5.96 1.90
CA ILE A 29 5.55 7.20 1.91
C ILE A 29 5.54 7.80 3.31
N ASP A 30 4.40 7.71 4.01
CA ASP A 30 4.31 8.18 5.39
C ASP A 30 5.27 7.43 6.31
N GLY A 31 5.45 6.13 6.09
CA GLY A 31 6.32 5.31 6.92
C GLY A 31 7.74 5.22 6.40
N ASN A 32 8.02 5.88 5.28
CA ASN A 32 9.33 5.88 4.66
C ASN A 32 9.80 4.45 4.35
N GLU A 33 8.88 3.61 3.87
CA GLU A 33 9.17 2.24 3.47
C GLU A 33 8.91 2.09 1.98
N TYR A 34 9.82 1.46 1.27
CA TYR A 34 9.73 1.32 -0.18
C TYR A 34 10.20 -0.05 -0.59
N ASP A 35 9.49 -0.65 -1.55
CA ASP A 35 9.92 -1.89 -2.15
C ASP A 35 11.11 -1.62 -3.06
N LEU A 36 11.93 -2.62 -3.31
CA LEU A 36 13.12 -2.44 -4.15
C LEU A 36 12.78 -1.96 -5.56
N GLU A 37 11.64 -2.37 -6.07
CA GLU A 37 11.23 -1.93 -7.41
C GLU A 37 10.58 -0.56 -7.41
N TYR A 38 10.35 0.02 -6.24
CA TYR A 38 9.71 1.33 -6.11
C TYR A 38 10.54 2.17 -5.16
N PRO A 39 11.75 2.57 -5.58
CA PRO A 39 12.69 3.22 -4.66
C PRO A 39 12.24 4.61 -4.25
N ARG A 40 12.67 5.01 -3.08
CA ARG A 40 12.27 6.29 -2.52
C ARG A 40 12.59 7.46 -3.46
N GLU A 41 13.72 7.41 -4.15
CA GLU A 41 14.13 8.49 -5.02
C GLU A 41 13.10 8.77 -6.12
N GLU A 42 12.38 7.73 -6.53
CA GLU A 42 11.40 7.91 -7.60
C GLU A 42 10.03 8.29 -7.08
N TRP A 43 9.71 7.94 -5.85
CA TRP A 43 8.34 8.06 -5.38
C TRP A 43 8.13 9.04 -4.23
N GLN A 44 9.22 9.54 -3.62
CA GLN A 44 9.06 10.43 -2.48
C GLN A 44 8.38 11.75 -2.85
N TYR A 45 8.32 12.07 -4.14
CA TYR A 45 7.66 13.31 -4.55
C TYR A 45 6.17 13.31 -4.21
N LEU A 46 5.59 12.13 -3.96
CA LEU A 46 4.20 12.04 -3.56
C LEU A 46 3.96 12.57 -2.15
N LYS A 47 4.99 12.59 -1.33
CA LYS A 47 5.01 13.22 -0.01
C LYS A 47 4.24 12.50 1.07
N SER A 48 3.16 11.80 0.78
CA SER A 48 2.42 11.05 1.80
C SER A 48 1.58 9.98 1.14
N GLY A 49 1.02 9.10 1.96
CA GLY A 49 0.13 8.06 1.50
C GLY A 49 0.84 6.75 1.24
N VAL A 50 0.18 5.87 0.53
CA VAL A 50 0.74 4.56 0.18
C VAL A 50 0.49 4.27 -1.30
N LEU A 51 1.37 3.46 -1.87
CA LEU A 51 1.20 2.98 -3.24
C LEU A 51 0.87 1.50 -3.18
N ILE A 52 -0.12 1.09 -3.95
CA ILE A 52 -0.56 -0.30 -4.01
C ILE A 52 -0.59 -0.72 -5.47
N ARG A 53 0.10 -1.82 -5.78
CA ARG A 53 0.05 -2.38 -7.12
C ARG A 53 -1.07 -3.41 -7.15
N THR A 54 -2.05 -3.19 -8.02
CA THR A 54 -3.24 -4.03 -8.05
C THR A 54 -3.21 -4.96 -9.26
N ASP A 55 -4.06 -5.99 -9.21
CA ASP A 55 -4.16 -6.94 -10.32
C ASP A 55 -5.08 -6.44 -11.42
N LYS A 56 -5.92 -5.46 -11.17
CA LYS A 56 -6.89 -5.02 -12.17
C LYS A 56 -6.81 -3.54 -12.50
N ALA A 57 -6.32 -2.72 -11.59
CA ALA A 57 -6.33 -1.28 -11.78
C ALA A 57 -4.93 -0.67 -11.88
N GLY A 58 -3.91 -1.50 -11.89
CA GLY A 58 -2.55 -0.98 -11.95
C GLY A 58 -2.12 -0.38 -10.63
N LEU A 59 -1.29 0.64 -10.69
CA LEU A 59 -0.73 1.25 -9.49
C LEU A 59 -1.67 2.34 -9.00
N ILE A 60 -2.04 2.29 -7.74
CA ILE A 60 -2.96 3.24 -7.14
C ILE A 60 -2.27 3.91 -5.96
N HIS A 61 -2.45 5.22 -5.83
CA HIS A 61 -1.91 6.01 -4.72
C HIS A 61 -3.06 6.44 -3.82
N TYR A 62 -3.03 6.01 -2.56
CA TYR A 62 -4.02 6.41 -1.57
C TYR A 62 -3.40 7.44 -0.65
N LEU A 63 -4.09 8.56 -0.43
CA LEU A 63 -3.68 9.56 0.54
C LEU A 63 -4.30 9.32 1.89
N GLU A 64 -5.42 8.61 1.93
CA GLU A 64 -6.14 8.32 3.17
C GLU A 64 -6.68 6.90 3.10
N PRO A 65 -6.88 6.23 4.23
CA PRO A 65 -7.44 4.89 4.21
C PRO A 65 -8.86 4.91 3.66
N GLU A 66 -9.17 3.94 2.82
CA GLU A 66 -10.49 3.81 2.24
C GLU A 66 -11.28 2.76 3.01
N ASN A 67 -12.59 2.94 3.10
CA ASN A 67 -13.43 1.97 3.80
C ASN A 67 -13.30 0.57 3.22
N SER A 68 -13.06 0.47 1.92
CA SER A 68 -12.97 -0.84 1.29
C SER A 68 -11.58 -1.45 1.36
N LEU A 69 -10.58 -0.71 1.81
CA LEU A 69 -9.22 -1.23 1.84
C LEU A 69 -9.06 -2.15 3.05
N GLU A 70 -8.77 -3.40 2.80
CA GLU A 70 -8.75 -4.42 3.84
C GLU A 70 -7.47 -5.22 3.77
N LEU A 71 -6.81 -5.39 4.92
CA LEU A 71 -5.60 -6.22 4.98
C LEU A 71 -5.99 -7.68 4.92
N ILE A 72 -5.47 -8.39 3.92
CA ILE A 72 -5.71 -9.81 3.77
C ILE A 72 -4.62 -10.61 4.45
N GLU A 73 -3.37 -10.24 4.22
CA GLU A 73 -2.26 -11.01 4.71
C GLU A 73 -1.06 -10.11 4.84
N ARG A 74 -0.35 -10.19 5.95
CA ARG A 74 0.87 -9.41 6.16
C ARG A 74 1.97 -10.00 5.29
N GLY A 75 2.71 -9.13 4.61
CA GLY A 75 3.78 -9.60 3.76
C GLY A 75 4.88 -10.27 4.54
N ALA A 76 5.64 -11.11 3.88
CA ALA A 76 6.63 -11.89 4.49
C ALA A 76 7.76 -11.02 4.85
N THR A 77 8.19 -10.34 4.99
CA THR A 77 9.22 -9.58 5.32
C THR A 77 10.38 -10.23 5.80
N GLU A 78 10.67 -10.51 5.76
CA GLU A 78 11.56 -10.74 6.30
C GLU A 78 12.12 -10.86 6.48
#